data_910cf2189a3ee9c5fc81531b4e12285c
#
_entry.id   910cf2189a3ee9c5fc81531b4e12285c
#
_cell.length_a   1.000
_cell.length_b   1.000
_cell.length_c   1.000
_cell.angle_alpha   90.00
_cell.angle_beta   90.00
_cell.angle_gamma   90.00
#
_symmetry.space_group_name_H-M   'P 1'
#
loop_
_entity.id
_entity.type
_entity.pdbx_description
1 polymer ?
#
loop_
_entity_poly.entity_id
_entity_poly.type
_entity_poly.pdbx_seq_one_letter_code
_entity_poly.pdbx_strand_id
1 'polypeptide(L)'
;MNVVIVPQLGGRVMQVTFLGHAYLFVNPKYKGQYLPPGSEAAKGRWINYGGDKIWPMPEGTEDEQHWAGPVSDALDDGDYSFKILSEDSRCTVRLDGPADPKTGLQYAREIEIGGNSPEISFHAVMKNITGHPIRWSVQSVTQFDTTEAGNPSEFNHEFWAFTPANQHSAYLRRYQVRSGLANDSSFAVKNDLFTLHWQYLQSEVWVDSPGEWLTVVDGTAHYAMVESFPHFEGAEYPGKATVIFYKNGPALELDDKGIPYFTPANPEDRLHYMEAEVNSPMVRLEPGETYALDTHWFPTRMGKEFKTVMDAGVVGSSLTVSSTDSGILLTGIFGVFVPGKLEARLFDRHGAPIANIPLQPVSPAEVIELRVELKVPAQTARVSLHLMDQQGNDQGLLGEARVTATDRSS
;
A
#
# COMPACT_ATOMS: atom_id res chain seq x y z
N MET A 1 1.14 -9.22 15.85
CA MET A 1 1.36 -7.92 15.18
C MET A 1 1.63 -6.84 16.23
N ASN A 2 2.44 -5.83 15.92
CA ASN A 2 2.69 -4.67 16.78
C ASN A 2 2.65 -3.40 15.90
N VAL A 3 1.97 -2.35 16.38
CA VAL A 3 1.88 -1.04 15.71
C VAL A 3 2.34 0.02 16.71
N VAL A 4 3.30 0.83 16.30
CA VAL A 4 3.87 1.91 17.13
C VAL A 4 3.37 3.24 16.59
N ILE A 5 2.60 3.95 17.40
CA ILE A 5 2.06 5.28 17.09
C ILE A 5 2.78 6.31 17.95
N VAL A 6 3.22 7.42 17.35
CA VAL A 6 3.90 8.51 18.04
C VAL A 6 3.12 9.82 17.81
N PRO A 7 2.20 10.16 18.71
CA PRO A 7 1.34 11.35 18.54
C PRO A 7 2.12 12.65 18.39
N GLN A 8 3.25 12.79 19.09
CA GLN A 8 4.11 13.99 19.08
C GLN A 8 4.80 14.26 17.73
N LEU A 9 4.81 13.29 16.83
CA LEU A 9 5.43 13.39 15.51
C LEU A 9 4.39 13.39 14.40
N GLY A 10 3.50 14.37 14.35
CA GLY A 10 2.47 14.45 13.30
C GLY A 10 1.43 13.32 13.35
N GLY A 11 1.21 12.71 14.53
CA GLY A 11 0.29 11.56 14.66
C GLY A 11 0.75 10.33 13.88
N ARG A 12 2.05 10.13 13.67
CA ARG A 12 2.62 9.10 12.80
C ARG A 12 2.43 7.69 13.34
N VAL A 13 2.17 6.75 12.42
CA VAL A 13 2.47 5.33 12.64
C VAL A 13 3.95 5.14 12.33
N MET A 14 4.78 5.00 13.37
CA MET A 14 6.23 4.91 13.20
C MET A 14 6.70 3.52 12.79
N GLN A 15 5.96 2.47 13.18
CA GLN A 15 6.33 1.11 12.79
C GLN A 15 5.13 0.18 12.82
N VAL A 16 5.09 -0.72 11.85
CA VAL A 16 4.25 -1.91 11.82
C VAL A 16 5.15 -3.13 11.78
N THR A 17 4.99 -4.03 12.75
CA THR A 17 5.75 -5.28 12.80
C THR A 17 4.79 -6.47 12.78
N PHE A 18 4.97 -7.35 11.81
CA PHE A 18 4.20 -8.58 11.68
C PHE A 18 5.14 -9.78 11.64
N LEU A 19 4.97 -10.73 12.57
CA LEU A 19 5.83 -11.91 12.73
C LEU A 19 7.35 -11.59 12.83
N GLY A 20 7.69 -10.44 13.43
CA GLY A 20 9.07 -9.98 13.55
C GLY A 20 9.60 -9.19 12.36
N HIS A 21 8.90 -9.16 11.24
CA HIS A 21 9.22 -8.31 10.08
C HIS A 21 8.71 -6.89 10.31
N ALA A 22 9.61 -5.91 10.21
CA ALA A 22 9.31 -4.48 10.30
C ALA A 22 9.11 -3.92 8.89
N TYR A 23 8.01 -3.20 8.67
CA TYR A 23 7.67 -2.69 7.33
C TYR A 23 8.14 -1.25 7.11
N LEU A 24 8.04 -0.39 8.14
CA LEU A 24 8.20 1.03 7.93
C LEU A 24 9.64 1.47 8.19
N PHE A 25 10.07 2.42 7.39
CA PHE A 25 11.34 3.09 7.58
C PHE A 25 11.27 3.97 8.84
N VAL A 26 12.27 3.84 9.70
CA VAL A 26 12.50 4.71 10.85
C VAL A 26 13.90 5.31 10.71
N ASN A 27 13.98 6.61 10.56
CA ASN A 27 15.26 7.27 10.35
C ASN A 27 16.20 7.04 11.55
N PRO A 28 17.33 6.33 11.37
CA PRO A 28 18.22 5.99 12.46
C PRO A 28 18.83 7.23 13.14
N LYS A 29 18.98 8.34 12.41
CA LYS A 29 19.52 9.61 12.91
C LYS A 29 18.63 10.23 13.98
N TYR A 30 17.31 10.07 13.87
CA TYR A 30 16.33 10.68 14.76
C TYR A 30 15.63 9.67 15.66
N LYS A 31 16.04 8.41 15.63
CA LYS A 31 15.43 7.36 16.45
C LYS A 31 15.49 7.72 17.95
N GLY A 32 14.32 7.82 18.57
CA GLY A 32 14.19 8.21 19.98
C GLY A 32 14.42 9.71 20.25
N GLN A 33 14.48 10.54 19.20
CA GLN A 33 14.61 12.00 19.31
C GLN A 33 13.35 12.68 18.82
N TYR A 34 12.97 13.76 19.49
CA TYR A 34 11.94 14.68 19.04
C TYR A 34 12.55 16.09 18.95
N LEU A 35 12.45 16.67 17.78
CA LEU A 35 12.87 18.05 17.50
C LEU A 35 11.60 18.88 17.29
N PRO A 36 11.11 19.60 18.31
CA PRO A 36 9.85 20.34 18.21
C PRO A 36 9.87 21.32 17.03
N PRO A 37 8.76 21.42 16.25
CA PRO A 37 8.64 22.43 15.21
C PRO A 37 8.96 23.82 15.70
N GLY A 38 9.69 24.62 14.91
CA GLY A 38 10.12 25.97 15.28
C GLY A 38 11.28 26.04 16.29
N SER A 39 11.77 24.92 16.83
CA SER A 39 12.98 24.90 17.65
C SER A 39 14.22 25.24 16.80
N GLU A 40 15.30 25.76 17.45
CA GLU A 40 16.55 26.04 16.72
C GLU A 40 17.13 24.80 16.06
N ALA A 41 16.87 23.60 16.60
CA ALA A 41 17.31 22.34 16.03
C ALA A 41 16.51 21.93 14.76
N ALA A 42 15.24 22.31 14.66
CA ALA A 42 14.37 22.02 13.52
C ALA A 42 14.27 23.18 12.51
N LYS A 43 14.68 24.40 12.91
CA LYS A 43 14.47 25.63 12.14
C LYS A 43 14.98 25.56 10.71
N GLY A 44 14.06 25.79 9.76
CA GLY A 44 14.38 25.83 8.33
C GLY A 44 14.79 24.48 7.76
N ARG A 45 14.51 23.38 8.45
CA ARG A 45 14.80 22.01 7.98
C ARG A 45 13.54 21.16 8.01
N TRP A 46 13.34 20.39 6.97
CA TRP A 46 12.43 19.28 7.01
C TRP A 46 13.10 18.10 7.72
N ILE A 47 12.42 17.52 8.71
CA ILE A 47 12.94 16.39 9.49
C ILE A 47 12.23 15.12 9.05
N ASN A 48 12.91 14.29 8.30
CA ASN A 48 12.38 12.99 7.93
C ASN A 48 12.54 11.99 9.08
N TYR A 49 11.50 11.78 9.87
CA TYR A 49 11.47 10.77 10.94
C TYR A 49 11.20 9.36 10.40
N GLY A 50 10.58 9.25 9.24
CA GLY A 50 10.05 7.99 8.71
C GLY A 50 8.58 7.75 9.07
N GLY A 51 8.14 6.50 8.98
CA GLY A 51 6.78 6.10 9.32
C GLY A 51 5.75 6.45 8.26
N ASP A 52 4.49 6.50 8.68
CA ASP A 52 3.34 6.84 7.85
C ASP A 52 2.64 8.10 8.40
N LYS A 53 2.22 8.98 7.51
CA LYS A 53 1.65 10.30 7.80
C LYS A 53 0.56 10.67 6.80
N ILE A 54 -0.19 11.72 7.12
CA ILE A 54 -1.24 12.29 6.26
C ILE A 54 -0.84 13.70 5.85
N TRP A 55 -0.93 13.97 4.54
CA TRP A 55 -0.66 15.28 3.96
C TRP A 55 -1.85 15.78 3.14
N PRO A 56 -1.96 17.09 2.88
CA PRO A 56 -2.82 17.62 1.83
C PRO A 56 -2.12 17.59 0.47
N MET A 57 -2.87 17.39 -0.60
CA MET A 57 -2.41 17.58 -1.98
C MET A 57 -3.28 18.63 -2.70
N PRO A 58 -2.75 19.38 -3.63
CA PRO A 58 -1.40 19.33 -4.23
C PRO A 58 -0.32 19.94 -3.35
N GLU A 59 0.89 19.42 -3.46
CA GLU A 59 2.07 19.79 -2.68
C GLU A 59 2.77 21.07 -3.18
N GLY A 60 2.04 22.07 -3.61
CA GLY A 60 2.62 23.34 -4.03
C GLY A 60 3.35 23.34 -5.37
N THR A 61 3.47 22.21 -6.03
CA THR A 61 4.06 22.11 -7.36
C THR A 61 3.07 22.43 -8.48
N GLU A 62 1.78 22.34 -8.20
CA GLU A 62 0.69 22.63 -9.15
C GLU A 62 0.01 23.95 -8.86
N ASP A 63 0.00 24.37 -7.59
CA ASP A 63 -0.55 25.66 -7.16
C ASP A 63 0.23 26.18 -5.94
N GLU A 64 1.27 26.97 -6.19
CA GLU A 64 2.10 27.59 -5.17
C GLU A 64 1.32 28.53 -4.23
N GLN A 65 0.10 28.94 -4.59
CA GLN A 65 -0.73 29.80 -3.76
C GLN A 65 -1.43 29.03 -2.65
N HIS A 66 -1.66 27.70 -2.84
CA HIS A 66 -2.34 26.85 -1.88
C HIS A 66 -1.40 26.21 -0.90
N TRP A 67 -0.35 25.58 -1.35
CA TRP A 67 0.68 25.03 -0.51
C TRP A 67 2.05 25.13 -1.15
N ALA A 68 2.78 26.13 -0.76
CA ALA A 68 4.20 26.18 -1.09
C ALA A 68 4.94 25.20 -0.19
N GLY A 69 5.32 24.05 -0.69
CA GLY A 69 6.31 23.23 0.04
C GLY A 69 7.46 24.10 0.59
N PRO A 70 8.17 23.72 1.60
CA PRO A 70 8.13 22.44 2.29
C PRO A 70 6.89 22.31 3.18
N VAL A 71 6.69 21.09 3.62
CA VAL A 71 5.62 20.61 4.48
C VAL A 71 5.32 21.59 5.62
N SER A 72 4.03 21.71 5.96
CA SER A 72 3.62 22.46 7.14
C SER A 72 4.13 21.78 8.41
N ASP A 73 4.90 22.50 9.22
CA ASP A 73 5.37 22.01 10.53
C ASP A 73 4.21 21.51 11.40
N ALA A 74 3.03 22.15 11.31
CA ALA A 74 1.86 21.75 12.08
C ALA A 74 1.31 20.38 11.66
N LEU A 75 1.25 20.11 10.35
CA LEU A 75 0.69 18.88 9.81
C LEU A 75 1.70 17.72 9.85
N ASP A 76 2.96 17.99 9.56
CA ASP A 76 3.99 16.95 9.45
C ASP A 76 4.58 16.52 10.80
N ASP A 77 4.96 17.47 11.65
CA ASP A 77 5.68 17.23 12.89
C ASP A 77 4.94 17.77 14.14
N GLY A 78 3.74 18.30 13.98
CA GLY A 78 2.95 18.86 15.08
C GLY A 78 2.55 17.81 16.12
N ASP A 79 2.37 18.25 17.37
CA ASP A 79 1.92 17.40 18.44
C ASP A 79 0.41 17.14 18.34
N TYR A 80 0.06 15.89 18.08
CA TYR A 80 -1.33 15.41 18.03
C TYR A 80 -1.77 14.96 19.42
N SER A 81 -2.92 15.39 19.87
CA SER A 81 -3.56 14.78 21.02
C SER A 81 -4.04 13.38 20.67
N PHE A 82 -4.01 12.45 21.61
CA PHE A 82 -4.52 11.11 21.35
C PHE A 82 -5.52 10.65 22.41
N LYS A 83 -6.43 9.77 21.99
CA LYS A 83 -7.42 9.15 22.84
C LYS A 83 -7.65 7.71 22.41
N ILE A 84 -7.63 6.80 23.37
CA ILE A 84 -8.09 5.42 23.15
C ILE A 84 -9.61 5.43 23.19
N LEU A 85 -10.25 4.99 22.09
CA LEU A 85 -11.71 4.92 21.96
C LEU A 85 -12.25 3.56 22.36
N SER A 86 -11.48 2.49 22.11
CA SER A 86 -11.82 1.11 22.43
C SER A 86 -10.57 0.31 22.75
N GLU A 87 -10.66 -0.62 23.72
CA GLU A 87 -9.61 -1.59 24.09
C GLU A 87 -10.18 -3.03 24.15
N ASP A 88 -11.30 -3.29 23.52
CA ASP A 88 -11.96 -4.60 23.50
C ASP A 88 -11.26 -5.58 22.53
N SER A 89 -12.04 -6.32 21.74
CA SER A 89 -11.51 -7.20 20.68
C SER A 89 -10.77 -6.44 19.60
N ARG A 90 -11.07 -5.16 19.42
CA ARG A 90 -10.36 -4.20 18.55
C ARG A 90 -9.92 -3.00 19.38
N CYS A 91 -8.67 -2.59 19.19
CA CYS A 91 -8.13 -1.37 19.78
C CYS A 91 -8.28 -0.24 18.76
N THR A 92 -8.99 0.83 19.14
CA THR A 92 -9.16 2.01 18.31
C THR A 92 -8.56 3.22 19.01
N VAL A 93 -7.66 3.89 18.33
CA VAL A 93 -7.00 5.12 18.78
C VAL A 93 -7.43 6.27 17.88
N ARG A 94 -7.80 7.40 18.47
CA ARG A 94 -8.01 8.66 17.76
C ARG A 94 -6.90 9.64 18.03
N LEU A 95 -6.41 10.25 16.97
CA LEU A 95 -5.41 11.31 16.97
C LEU A 95 -6.05 12.57 16.41
N ASP A 96 -5.99 13.68 17.14
CA ASP A 96 -6.48 14.99 16.68
C ASP A 96 -5.28 15.94 16.57
N GLY A 97 -5.01 16.39 15.35
CA GLY A 97 -3.88 17.25 15.00
C GLY A 97 -4.11 18.72 15.35
N PRO A 98 -3.04 19.53 15.37
CA PRO A 98 -3.15 20.95 15.51
C PRO A 98 -3.80 21.60 14.29
N ALA A 99 -4.34 22.79 14.49
CA ALA A 99 -4.79 23.64 13.39
C ALA A 99 -3.58 24.11 12.57
N ASP A 100 -3.66 24.01 11.25
CA ASP A 100 -2.66 24.57 10.35
C ASP A 100 -3.18 25.81 9.63
N PRO A 101 -2.76 27.01 10.02
CA PRO A 101 -3.20 28.24 9.36
C PRO A 101 -2.64 28.39 7.94
N LYS A 102 -1.57 27.66 7.57
CA LYS A 102 -0.93 27.75 6.27
C LYS A 102 -1.80 27.11 5.17
N THR A 103 -2.34 25.94 5.44
CA THR A 103 -3.25 25.23 4.52
C THR A 103 -4.72 25.49 4.81
N GLY A 104 -5.06 26.02 5.99
CA GLY A 104 -6.43 26.17 6.46
C GLY A 104 -7.08 24.86 6.90
N LEU A 105 -6.27 23.86 7.23
CA LEU A 105 -6.71 22.49 7.56
C LEU A 105 -6.45 22.12 9.01
N GLN A 106 -7.24 21.17 9.47
CA GLN A 106 -6.96 20.36 10.67
C GLN A 106 -7.26 18.91 10.33
N TYR A 107 -6.33 18.02 10.69
CA TYR A 107 -6.50 16.59 10.52
C TYR A 107 -6.89 15.91 11.82
N ALA A 108 -7.73 14.86 11.69
CA ALA A 108 -7.88 13.83 12.72
C ALA A 108 -7.70 12.46 12.07
N ARG A 109 -7.23 11.48 12.82
CA ARG A 109 -7.01 10.12 12.33
C ARG A 109 -7.45 9.10 13.36
N GLU A 110 -8.32 8.17 12.98
CA GLU A 110 -8.63 7.00 13.76
C GLU A 110 -7.88 5.80 13.20
N ILE A 111 -7.28 5.02 14.07
CA ILE A 111 -6.50 3.82 13.72
C ILE A 111 -7.07 2.68 14.51
N GLU A 112 -7.58 1.68 13.81
CA GLU A 112 -8.16 0.48 14.41
C GLU A 112 -7.31 -0.74 14.11
N ILE A 113 -7.02 -1.53 15.14
CA ILE A 113 -6.18 -2.73 15.05
C ILE A 113 -6.85 -3.82 15.89
N GLY A 114 -6.78 -5.04 15.42
CA GLY A 114 -7.16 -6.16 16.27
C GLY A 114 -8.23 -7.06 15.69
N GLY A 115 -8.87 -7.79 16.55
CA GLY A 115 -9.67 -8.94 16.18
C GLY A 115 -8.77 -10.14 15.84
N ASN A 116 -9.25 -10.99 14.94
CA ASN A 116 -8.52 -12.20 14.53
C ASN A 116 -7.70 -12.01 13.24
N SER A 117 -7.57 -10.75 12.78
CA SER A 117 -6.86 -10.39 11.54
C SER A 117 -5.68 -9.46 11.85
N PRO A 118 -4.60 -9.49 11.09
CA PRO A 118 -3.54 -8.47 11.15
C PRO A 118 -3.91 -7.18 10.40
N GLU A 119 -5.16 -7.00 10.00
CA GLU A 119 -5.65 -5.79 9.36
C GLU A 119 -5.47 -4.56 10.26
N ILE A 120 -5.08 -3.45 9.66
CA ILE A 120 -5.06 -2.13 10.25
C ILE A 120 -5.99 -1.24 9.43
N SER A 121 -7.01 -0.66 10.07
CA SER A 121 -7.94 0.26 9.41
C SER A 121 -7.62 1.70 9.81
N PHE A 122 -7.64 2.60 8.84
CA PHE A 122 -7.40 4.02 9.01
C PHE A 122 -8.60 4.82 8.53
N HIS A 123 -9.02 5.78 9.35
CA HIS A 123 -10.02 6.78 9.00
C HIS A 123 -9.40 8.17 9.18
N ALA A 124 -8.94 8.78 8.09
CA ALA A 124 -8.30 10.09 8.09
C ALA A 124 -9.32 11.17 7.73
N VAL A 125 -9.52 12.13 8.62
CA VAL A 125 -10.50 13.22 8.46
C VAL A 125 -9.77 14.54 8.25
N MET A 126 -10.04 15.19 7.14
CA MET A 126 -9.58 16.53 6.78
C MET A 126 -10.71 17.54 7.04
N LYS A 127 -10.46 18.61 7.79
CA LYS A 127 -11.43 19.65 8.14
C LYS A 127 -10.96 21.03 7.68
N ASN A 128 -11.87 21.79 7.03
CA ASN A 128 -11.66 23.20 6.75
C ASN A 128 -11.85 24.02 8.04
N ILE A 129 -10.79 24.70 8.50
CA ILE A 129 -10.83 25.60 9.67
C ILE A 129 -10.85 27.08 9.31
N THR A 130 -10.97 27.41 8.02
CA THR A 130 -11.02 28.79 7.54
C THR A 130 -12.45 29.34 7.50
N GLY A 131 -12.60 30.63 7.27
CA GLY A 131 -13.87 31.29 7.03
C GLY A 131 -14.32 31.32 5.55
N HIS A 132 -13.64 30.60 4.65
CA HIS A 132 -13.91 30.54 3.21
C HIS A 132 -13.75 29.13 2.68
N PRO A 133 -14.32 28.81 1.52
CA PRO A 133 -14.11 27.50 0.89
C PRO A 133 -12.65 27.26 0.51
N ILE A 134 -12.17 26.05 0.73
CA ILE A 134 -10.85 25.59 0.32
C ILE A 134 -10.98 24.28 -0.48
N ARG A 135 -9.91 23.88 -1.16
CA ARG A 135 -9.94 22.69 -2.01
C ARG A 135 -8.65 21.91 -1.86
N TRP A 136 -8.77 20.67 -1.36
CA TRP A 136 -7.64 19.78 -1.10
C TRP A 136 -7.99 18.32 -1.38
N SER A 137 -6.99 17.49 -1.50
CA SER A 137 -7.05 16.03 -1.41
C SER A 137 -6.35 15.59 -0.13
N VAL A 138 -6.79 14.48 0.45
CA VAL A 138 -6.05 13.77 1.50
C VAL A 138 -5.05 12.83 0.83
N GLN A 139 -3.79 12.92 1.23
CA GLN A 139 -2.74 11.99 0.82
C GLN A 139 -2.26 11.19 2.03
N SER A 140 -2.28 9.84 1.93
CA SER A 140 -1.54 8.97 2.84
C SER A 140 -0.13 8.79 2.31
N VAL A 141 0.90 9.04 3.11
CA VAL A 141 2.31 8.96 2.73
C VAL A 141 3.02 7.96 3.63
N THR A 142 3.33 6.80 3.09
CA THR A 142 3.92 5.69 3.84
C THR A 142 5.35 5.43 3.40
N GLN A 143 6.31 5.58 4.31
CA GLN A 143 7.74 5.28 4.06
C GLN A 143 8.04 3.82 4.44
N PHE A 144 8.31 2.99 3.46
CA PHE A 144 8.71 1.60 3.64
C PHE A 144 10.22 1.46 3.74
N ASP A 145 10.68 0.61 4.66
CA ASP A 145 12.10 0.27 4.81
C ASP A 145 12.54 -0.65 3.67
N THR A 146 13.49 -0.19 2.88
CA THR A 146 14.07 -0.95 1.78
C THR A 146 15.52 -1.35 2.07
N THR A 147 15.92 -1.33 3.33
CA THR A 147 17.24 -1.76 3.77
C THR A 147 17.38 -3.27 3.68
N GLU A 148 18.55 -3.76 3.27
CA GLU A 148 18.84 -5.19 3.27
C GLU A 148 18.87 -5.77 4.68
N ALA A 149 18.17 -6.88 4.89
CA ALA A 149 18.08 -7.52 6.20
C ALA A 149 19.47 -7.91 6.73
N GLY A 150 19.81 -7.38 7.91
CA GLY A 150 21.12 -7.64 8.55
C GLY A 150 22.29 -6.84 7.99
N ASN A 151 22.09 -6.00 6.98
CA ASN A 151 23.13 -5.10 6.45
C ASN A 151 22.60 -3.68 6.18
N PRO A 152 22.63 -2.79 7.18
CA PRO A 152 22.05 -1.44 7.06
C PRO A 152 22.79 -0.54 6.04
N SER A 153 23.95 -0.94 5.53
CA SER A 153 24.70 -0.20 4.52
C SER A 153 24.25 -0.53 3.09
N GLU A 154 23.43 -1.55 2.92
CA GLU A 154 22.95 -2.03 1.63
C GLU A 154 21.42 -1.98 1.56
N PHE A 155 20.91 -1.92 0.35
CA PHE A 155 19.49 -1.96 0.11
C PHE A 155 19.03 -3.35 -0.37
N ASN A 156 17.76 -3.66 -0.10
CA ASN A 156 17.14 -4.90 -0.54
C ASN A 156 16.90 -4.88 -2.06
N HIS A 157 17.64 -5.71 -2.80
CA HIS A 157 17.55 -5.84 -4.26
C HIS A 157 16.27 -6.55 -4.73
N GLU A 158 15.51 -7.19 -3.85
CA GLU A 158 14.25 -7.86 -4.16
C GLU A 158 13.07 -7.11 -3.54
N PHE A 159 13.17 -5.77 -3.45
CA PHE A 159 12.07 -4.93 -2.98
C PHE A 159 11.26 -4.37 -4.15
N TRP A 160 9.93 -4.50 -4.07
CA TRP A 160 9.03 -4.18 -5.17
C TRP A 160 7.80 -3.42 -4.71
N ALA A 161 7.20 -2.65 -5.62
CA ALA A 161 5.86 -2.11 -5.44
C ALA A 161 5.02 -2.33 -6.70
N PHE A 162 3.70 -2.48 -6.49
CA PHE A 162 2.75 -2.77 -7.56
C PHE A 162 1.44 -2.03 -7.32
N THR A 163 0.77 -1.67 -8.43
CA THR A 163 -0.63 -1.22 -8.44
C THR A 163 -1.22 -1.48 -9.82
N PRO A 164 -2.54 -1.67 -9.99
CA PRO A 164 -3.14 -1.78 -11.30
C PRO A 164 -2.84 -0.57 -12.18
N ALA A 165 -2.51 -0.80 -13.44
CA ALA A 165 -2.26 0.24 -14.41
C ALA A 165 -3.50 0.48 -15.27
N ASN A 166 -3.93 1.74 -15.42
CA ASN A 166 -5.10 2.11 -16.20
C ASN A 166 -4.86 1.88 -17.70
N GLN A 167 -5.75 1.13 -18.35
CA GLN A 167 -5.69 0.93 -19.80
C GLN A 167 -6.01 2.20 -20.59
N HIS A 168 -6.78 3.12 -19.99
CA HIS A 168 -7.16 4.42 -20.53
C HIS A 168 -6.46 5.57 -19.82
N SER A 169 -5.22 5.33 -19.39
CA SER A 169 -4.43 6.27 -18.61
C SER A 169 -4.32 7.65 -19.27
N ALA A 170 -4.39 8.68 -18.43
CA ALA A 170 -4.06 10.04 -18.83
C ALA A 170 -2.57 10.24 -19.14
N TYR A 171 -1.72 9.29 -18.71
CA TYR A 171 -0.28 9.34 -18.91
C TYR A 171 0.16 8.44 -20.07
N LEU A 172 1.04 8.95 -20.95
CA LEU A 172 1.46 8.27 -22.18
C LEU A 172 2.00 6.85 -21.96
N ARG A 173 2.70 6.62 -20.84
CA ARG A 173 3.26 5.30 -20.46
C ARG A 173 2.38 4.54 -19.48
N ARG A 174 1.15 5.03 -19.22
CA ARG A 174 0.29 4.58 -18.11
C ARG A 174 0.87 4.91 -16.74
N TYR A 175 1.90 5.77 -16.69
CA TYR A 175 2.50 6.41 -15.54
C TYR A 175 3.28 7.65 -16.01
N GLN A 176 3.59 8.54 -15.07
CA GLN A 176 4.40 9.73 -15.31
C GLN A 176 5.54 9.82 -14.31
N VAL A 177 6.77 9.89 -14.77
CA VAL A 177 7.93 10.24 -13.92
C VAL A 177 7.90 11.76 -13.71
N ARG A 178 7.78 12.20 -12.47
CA ARG A 178 7.71 13.62 -12.08
C ARG A 178 9.08 14.17 -11.74
N SER A 179 9.90 13.37 -11.07
CA SER A 179 11.30 13.71 -10.78
C SER A 179 12.20 12.50 -11.03
N GLY A 180 13.50 12.75 -11.28
CA GLY A 180 14.47 11.71 -11.60
C GLY A 180 14.59 11.42 -13.09
N LEU A 181 15.08 10.24 -13.44
CA LEU A 181 15.32 9.84 -14.84
C LEU A 181 14.01 9.53 -15.56
N ALA A 182 13.71 10.23 -16.65
CA ALA A 182 12.52 9.97 -17.47
C ALA A 182 12.45 8.51 -18.02
N ASN A 183 13.60 7.86 -18.17
CA ASN A 183 13.72 6.47 -18.63
C ASN A 183 14.23 5.55 -17.51
N ASP A 184 13.84 5.78 -16.27
CA ASP A 184 14.21 4.93 -15.15
C ASP A 184 13.74 3.49 -15.40
N SER A 185 14.69 2.56 -15.42
CA SER A 185 14.43 1.13 -15.67
C SER A 185 13.73 0.43 -14.51
N SER A 186 13.60 1.10 -13.38
CA SER A 186 12.83 0.59 -12.22
C SER A 186 11.34 0.47 -12.51
N PHE A 187 10.81 1.24 -13.47
CA PHE A 187 9.38 1.32 -13.74
C PHE A 187 8.99 0.54 -14.99
N ALA A 188 7.96 -0.25 -14.89
CA ALA A 188 7.38 -0.98 -16.02
C ALA A 188 5.86 -1.12 -15.87
N VAL A 189 5.18 -1.32 -17.00
CA VAL A 189 3.80 -1.80 -17.03
C VAL A 189 3.78 -3.13 -17.79
N LYS A 190 3.29 -4.18 -17.13
CA LYS A 190 3.14 -5.53 -17.70
C LYS A 190 1.79 -6.11 -17.28
N ASN A 191 1.02 -6.64 -18.23
CA ASN A 191 -0.27 -7.28 -17.97
C ASN A 191 -1.22 -6.43 -17.11
N ASP A 192 -1.32 -5.14 -17.45
CA ASP A 192 -2.15 -4.15 -16.72
C ASP A 192 -1.74 -3.93 -15.26
N LEU A 193 -0.50 -4.24 -14.93
CA LEU A 193 0.11 -4.01 -13.64
C LEU A 193 1.28 -3.03 -13.78
N PHE A 194 1.23 -1.92 -13.08
CA PHE A 194 2.40 -1.08 -12.86
C PHE A 194 3.32 -1.77 -11.85
N THR A 195 4.61 -1.76 -12.15
CA THR A 195 5.63 -2.43 -11.37
C THR A 195 6.78 -1.46 -11.11
N LEU A 196 7.18 -1.32 -9.86
CA LEU A 196 8.39 -0.66 -9.43
C LEU A 196 9.33 -1.70 -8.83
N HIS A 197 10.54 -1.87 -9.43
CA HIS A 197 11.65 -2.61 -8.83
C HIS A 197 12.56 -1.59 -8.15
N TRP A 198 12.61 -1.57 -6.84
CA TRP A 198 13.31 -0.54 -6.10
C TRP A 198 14.82 -0.55 -6.39
N GLN A 199 15.37 0.63 -6.59
CA GLN A 199 16.80 0.87 -6.78
C GLN A 199 17.15 2.14 -6.02
N TYR A 200 18.35 2.21 -5.46
CA TYR A 200 18.85 3.38 -4.74
C TYR A 200 19.19 4.52 -5.72
N LEU A 201 18.15 5.12 -6.27
CA LEU A 201 18.18 6.25 -7.20
C LEU A 201 16.90 7.07 -6.99
N GLN A 202 17.05 8.36 -6.70
CA GLN A 202 15.93 9.25 -6.47
C GLN A 202 15.04 9.35 -7.70
N SER A 203 13.78 9.09 -7.52
CA SER A 203 12.74 9.43 -8.52
C SER A 203 11.34 9.36 -7.90
N GLU A 204 10.43 10.09 -8.52
CA GLU A 204 9.01 10.11 -8.18
C GLU A 204 8.19 9.73 -9.41
N VAL A 205 7.23 8.85 -9.24
CA VAL A 205 6.36 8.37 -10.31
C VAL A 205 4.90 8.40 -9.90
N TRP A 206 4.07 8.95 -10.78
CA TRP A 206 2.64 9.12 -10.62
C TRP A 206 1.87 8.11 -11.47
N VAL A 207 0.87 7.46 -10.89
CA VAL A 207 0.04 6.45 -11.53
C VAL A 207 -1.43 6.78 -11.33
N ASP A 208 -2.20 6.83 -12.42
CA ASP A 208 -3.66 6.94 -12.38
C ASP A 208 -4.29 5.55 -12.28
N SER A 209 -3.96 4.83 -11.20
CA SER A 209 -4.44 3.47 -10.96
C SER A 209 -5.98 3.45 -10.86
N PRO A 210 -6.66 2.57 -11.61
CA PRO A 210 -8.10 2.37 -11.49
C PRO A 210 -8.46 1.35 -10.42
N GLY A 211 -7.45 0.70 -9.81
CA GLY A 211 -7.65 -0.31 -8.79
C GLY A 211 -7.72 0.32 -7.40
N GLU A 212 -8.28 -0.45 -6.49
CA GLU A 212 -8.51 -0.05 -5.10
C GLU A 212 -7.41 -0.60 -4.18
N TRP A 213 -6.18 -0.78 -4.73
CA TRP A 213 -5.05 -1.29 -3.97
C TRP A 213 -3.70 -0.86 -4.54
N LEU A 214 -2.74 -0.75 -3.66
CA LEU A 214 -1.31 -0.85 -3.95
C LEU A 214 -0.70 -1.94 -3.05
N THR A 215 0.48 -2.43 -3.40
CA THR A 215 1.22 -3.34 -2.52
C THR A 215 2.71 -3.09 -2.60
N VAL A 216 3.39 -3.27 -1.49
CA VAL A 216 4.84 -3.37 -1.41
C VAL A 216 5.23 -4.80 -1.02
N VAL A 217 6.34 -5.26 -1.56
CA VAL A 217 6.79 -6.64 -1.42
C VAL A 217 8.27 -6.66 -1.06
N ASP A 218 8.60 -7.22 0.08
CA ASP A 218 9.93 -7.68 0.41
C ASP A 218 10.11 -9.12 -0.09
N GLY A 219 10.67 -9.26 -1.29
CA GLY A 219 10.88 -10.55 -1.94
C GLY A 219 11.95 -11.40 -1.25
N THR A 220 12.91 -10.78 -0.54
CA THR A 220 13.94 -11.49 0.23
C THR A 220 13.32 -12.17 1.45
N ALA A 221 12.47 -11.46 2.20
CA ALA A 221 11.86 -11.97 3.42
C ALA A 221 10.50 -12.64 3.20
N HIS A 222 9.94 -12.56 1.99
CA HIS A 222 8.63 -13.11 1.62
C HIS A 222 7.46 -12.50 2.40
N TYR A 223 7.45 -11.17 2.51
CA TYR A 223 6.36 -10.40 3.09
C TYR A 223 5.77 -9.44 2.07
N ALA A 224 4.48 -9.20 2.20
CA ALA A 224 3.79 -8.12 1.49
C ALA A 224 2.98 -7.28 2.47
N MET A 225 2.86 -5.99 2.15
CA MET A 225 1.85 -5.09 2.72
C MET A 225 0.96 -4.65 1.58
N VAL A 226 -0.31 -4.99 1.67
CA VAL A 226 -1.33 -4.48 0.74
C VAL A 226 -2.03 -3.32 1.42
N GLU A 227 -2.10 -2.19 0.75
CA GLU A 227 -2.95 -1.07 1.12
C GLU A 227 -4.16 -1.03 0.19
N SER A 228 -5.36 -1.14 0.76
CA SER A 228 -6.63 -0.98 0.05
C SER A 228 -7.23 0.38 0.35
N PHE A 229 -7.81 1.01 -0.68
CA PHE A 229 -8.39 2.35 -0.62
C PHE A 229 -9.52 2.50 -1.64
N PRO A 230 -10.49 3.41 -1.42
CA PRO A 230 -11.57 3.62 -2.36
C PRO A 230 -11.09 4.37 -3.62
N HIS A 231 -11.53 3.92 -4.79
CA HIS A 231 -11.38 4.62 -6.04
C HIS A 231 -12.73 5.15 -6.52
N PHE A 232 -12.77 6.42 -6.96
CA PHE A 232 -13.99 7.10 -7.43
C PHE A 232 -13.86 7.40 -8.91
N GLU A 233 -14.52 6.61 -9.75
CA GLU A 233 -14.48 6.79 -11.20
C GLU A 233 -15.00 8.19 -11.60
N GLY A 234 -14.24 8.86 -12.47
CA GLY A 234 -14.57 10.20 -12.95
C GLY A 234 -14.30 11.34 -11.95
N ALA A 235 -13.84 11.05 -10.75
CA ALA A 235 -13.40 12.08 -9.81
C ALA A 235 -12.08 12.73 -10.27
N GLU A 236 -11.88 13.98 -9.88
CA GLU A 236 -10.62 14.68 -10.13
C GLU A 236 -9.62 14.36 -9.03
N TYR A 237 -8.47 13.84 -9.39
CA TYR A 237 -7.35 13.56 -8.49
C TYR A 237 -6.21 14.57 -8.69
N PRO A 238 -5.38 14.84 -7.68
CA PRO A 238 -4.19 15.69 -7.82
C PRO A 238 -3.32 15.25 -8.97
N GLY A 239 -3.07 16.12 -9.96
CA GLY A 239 -2.31 15.78 -11.17
C GLY A 239 -2.79 14.55 -11.92
N LYS A 240 -4.00 14.04 -11.62
CA LYS A 240 -4.63 12.79 -12.08
C LYS A 240 -4.06 11.52 -11.44
N ALA A 241 -3.18 11.62 -10.44
CA ALA A 241 -2.60 10.47 -9.77
C ALA A 241 -3.48 10.00 -8.60
N THR A 242 -3.82 8.71 -8.58
CA THR A 242 -4.43 8.03 -7.43
C THR A 242 -3.36 7.43 -6.53
N VAL A 243 -2.22 7.04 -7.12
CA VAL A 243 -1.08 6.43 -6.43
C VAL A 243 0.20 7.15 -6.86
N ILE A 244 1.07 7.42 -5.89
CA ILE A 244 2.40 7.96 -6.12
C ILE A 244 3.42 7.03 -5.45
N PHE A 245 4.57 6.84 -6.10
CA PHE A 245 5.71 6.19 -5.48
C PHE A 245 6.92 7.11 -5.56
N TYR A 246 7.62 7.25 -4.44
CA TYR A 246 8.88 7.95 -4.37
C TYR A 246 10.00 6.98 -3.95
N LYS A 247 11.14 7.05 -4.62
CA LYS A 247 12.35 6.34 -4.24
C LYS A 247 13.36 7.34 -3.71
N ASN A 248 13.90 7.10 -2.53
CA ASN A 248 15.04 7.85 -2.03
C ASN A 248 16.35 7.36 -2.64
N GLY A 249 17.31 8.24 -2.80
CA GLY A 249 18.63 7.92 -3.33
C GLY A 249 19.36 9.13 -3.90
N PRO A 250 20.50 8.93 -4.56
CA PRO A 250 21.17 9.98 -5.32
C PRO A 250 20.25 10.52 -6.42
N ALA A 251 20.17 11.85 -6.55
CA ALA A 251 19.46 12.50 -7.65
C ALA A 251 20.37 12.65 -8.87
N LEU A 252 19.81 12.47 -10.06
CA LEU A 252 20.48 12.81 -11.31
C LEU A 252 20.22 14.28 -11.65
N GLU A 253 21.26 15.07 -11.70
CA GLU A 253 21.22 16.47 -12.08
C GLU A 253 21.99 16.72 -13.37
N LEU A 254 21.78 17.86 -14.01
CA LEU A 254 22.56 18.32 -15.15
C LEU A 254 23.43 19.48 -14.72
N ASP A 255 24.71 19.48 -15.12
CA ASP A 255 25.59 20.63 -14.92
C ASP A 255 25.24 21.78 -15.92
N ASP A 256 25.94 22.91 -15.81
CA ASP A 256 25.75 24.10 -16.67
C ASP A 256 25.93 23.80 -18.17
N LYS A 257 26.50 22.65 -18.51
CA LYS A 257 26.74 22.20 -19.91
C LYS A 257 25.75 21.13 -20.32
N GLY A 258 24.80 20.77 -19.45
CA GLY A 258 23.83 19.70 -19.68
C GLY A 258 24.42 18.29 -19.54
N ILE A 259 25.58 18.15 -18.87
CA ILE A 259 26.19 16.84 -18.62
C ILE A 259 25.58 16.26 -17.34
N PRO A 260 25.02 15.05 -17.39
CA PRO A 260 24.42 14.42 -16.25
C PRO A 260 25.48 14.04 -15.19
N TYR A 261 25.17 14.33 -13.94
CA TYR A 261 25.94 13.88 -12.78
C TYR A 261 25.00 13.50 -11.64
N PHE A 262 25.47 12.64 -10.76
CA PHE A 262 24.69 12.31 -9.56
C PHE A 262 25.11 13.24 -8.43
N THR A 263 24.14 13.93 -7.85
CA THR A 263 24.33 14.53 -6.53
C THR A 263 24.52 13.37 -5.55
N PRO A 264 25.66 13.29 -4.84
CA PRO A 264 25.78 12.28 -3.82
C PRO A 264 24.67 12.51 -2.81
N ALA A 265 23.80 11.51 -2.62
CA ALA A 265 23.10 11.40 -1.36
C ALA A 265 24.17 11.59 -0.29
N ASN A 266 23.92 12.45 0.71
CA ASN A 266 24.91 12.68 1.76
C ASN A 266 25.45 11.31 2.22
N PRO A 267 26.75 10.99 2.05
CA PRO A 267 27.27 9.65 2.35
C PRO A 267 27.06 9.23 3.80
N GLU A 268 26.84 10.24 4.69
CA GLU A 268 26.53 10.03 6.11
C GLU A 268 25.05 9.68 6.33
N ASP A 269 24.16 9.97 5.37
CA ASP A 269 22.72 9.77 5.45
C ASP A 269 22.25 8.85 4.32
N ARG A 270 22.87 7.68 4.15
CA ARG A 270 22.39 6.63 3.24
C ARG A 270 21.09 6.06 3.80
N LEU A 271 19.96 6.65 3.39
CA LEU A 271 18.65 6.23 3.82
C LEU A 271 18.01 5.39 2.72
N HIS A 272 17.71 4.15 3.03
CA HIS A 272 17.08 3.22 2.10
C HIS A 272 15.58 3.15 2.40
N TYR A 273 14.78 3.96 1.72
CA TYR A 273 13.33 3.90 1.83
C TYR A 273 12.64 4.22 0.52
N MET A 274 11.41 3.78 0.42
CA MET A 274 10.48 4.09 -0.64
C MET A 274 9.19 4.61 -0.04
N GLU A 275 8.58 5.62 -0.66
CA GLU A 275 7.23 6.04 -0.31
C GLU A 275 6.23 5.35 -1.24
N ALA A 276 5.14 4.87 -0.67
CA ALA A 276 3.94 4.53 -1.38
C ALA A 276 2.81 5.40 -0.84
N GLU A 277 2.10 6.06 -1.74
CA GLU A 277 1.21 7.14 -1.40
C GLU A 277 -0.14 6.96 -2.09
N VAL A 278 -1.21 7.25 -1.37
CA VAL A 278 -2.58 7.17 -1.88
C VAL A 278 -3.23 8.55 -1.80
N ASN A 279 -3.82 8.99 -2.90
CA ASN A 279 -4.56 10.23 -2.98
C ASN A 279 -6.07 10.00 -2.96
N SER A 280 -6.79 10.78 -2.15
CA SER A 280 -8.23 10.95 -2.33
C SER A 280 -8.52 11.84 -3.55
N PRO A 281 -9.78 11.91 -4.03
CA PRO A 281 -10.18 12.97 -4.94
C PRO A 281 -9.93 14.37 -4.36
N MET A 282 -9.78 15.35 -5.25
CA MET A 282 -9.81 16.77 -4.90
C MET A 282 -11.21 17.15 -4.43
N VAL A 283 -11.37 17.58 -3.19
CA VAL A 283 -12.65 17.97 -2.61
C VAL A 283 -12.68 19.43 -2.24
N ARG A 284 -13.80 20.10 -2.54
CA ARG A 284 -14.10 21.43 -2.07
C ARG A 284 -14.81 21.33 -0.73
N LEU A 285 -14.27 22.00 0.29
CA LEU A 285 -14.83 22.06 1.63
C LEU A 285 -15.31 23.49 1.94
N GLU A 286 -16.55 23.64 2.32
CA GLU A 286 -17.07 24.88 2.90
C GLU A 286 -16.52 25.07 4.34
N PRO A 287 -16.60 26.28 4.93
CA PRO A 287 -16.13 26.52 6.30
C PRO A 287 -16.71 25.52 7.31
N GLY A 288 -15.84 24.81 8.01
CA GLY A 288 -16.18 23.79 9.01
C GLY A 288 -16.53 22.40 8.46
N GLU A 289 -16.64 22.24 7.14
CA GLU A 289 -16.87 20.93 6.51
C GLU A 289 -15.65 19.99 6.65
N THR A 290 -15.93 18.71 6.56
CA THR A 290 -14.95 17.62 6.64
C THR A 290 -15.07 16.68 5.44
N TYR A 291 -13.95 16.05 5.12
CA TYR A 291 -13.87 14.90 4.21
C TYR A 291 -13.03 13.81 4.85
N ALA A 292 -13.37 12.56 4.59
CA ALA A 292 -12.63 11.42 5.12
C ALA A 292 -12.09 10.53 4.01
N LEU A 293 -10.89 9.99 4.24
CA LEU A 293 -10.29 8.91 3.46
C LEU A 293 -10.13 7.69 4.37
N ASP A 294 -10.74 6.58 3.94
CA ASP A 294 -10.58 5.29 4.59
C ASP A 294 -9.55 4.44 3.83
N THR A 295 -8.58 3.89 4.54
CA THR A 295 -7.61 2.94 3.98
C THR A 295 -7.44 1.75 4.90
N HIS A 296 -7.04 0.60 4.34
CA HIS A 296 -6.83 -0.63 5.08
C HIS A 296 -5.50 -1.25 4.71
N TRP A 297 -4.73 -1.65 5.69
CA TRP A 297 -3.46 -2.35 5.47
C TRP A 297 -3.58 -3.81 5.87
N PHE A 298 -3.05 -4.67 5.00
CA PHE A 298 -3.06 -6.11 5.17
C PHE A 298 -1.64 -6.66 5.08
N PRO A 299 -0.89 -6.74 6.21
CA PRO A 299 0.38 -7.43 6.22
C PRO A 299 0.14 -8.95 6.07
N THR A 300 0.89 -9.57 5.16
CA THR A 300 0.76 -11.01 4.89
C THR A 300 2.08 -11.63 4.44
N ARG A 301 2.17 -12.95 4.54
CA ARG A 301 3.21 -13.73 3.89
C ARG A 301 2.83 -14.01 2.45
N MET A 302 3.84 -14.08 1.57
CA MET A 302 3.62 -14.44 0.17
C MET A 302 4.77 -15.28 -0.37
N GLY A 303 4.55 -15.92 -1.53
CA GLY A 303 5.60 -16.62 -2.27
C GLY A 303 6.65 -15.68 -2.86
N LYS A 304 7.63 -16.26 -3.54
CA LYS A 304 8.72 -15.50 -4.18
C LYS A 304 8.21 -14.55 -5.28
N GLU A 305 7.17 -14.94 -5.99
CA GLU A 305 6.61 -14.16 -7.10
C GLU A 305 5.31 -13.47 -6.68
N PHE A 306 5.10 -12.29 -7.20
CA PHE A 306 3.85 -11.53 -7.06
C PHE A 306 3.15 -11.44 -8.43
N LYS A 307 1.85 -11.66 -8.46
CA LYS A 307 1.04 -11.59 -9.68
C LYS A 307 -0.07 -10.54 -9.58
N THR A 308 -0.83 -10.54 -8.51
CA THR A 308 -1.96 -9.61 -8.28
C THR A 308 -2.45 -9.69 -6.84
N VAL A 309 -3.32 -8.74 -6.48
CA VAL A 309 -4.17 -8.79 -5.28
C VAL A 309 -5.57 -9.20 -5.71
N MET A 310 -6.22 -10.02 -4.91
CA MET A 310 -7.61 -10.43 -4.99
C MET A 310 -8.33 -10.05 -3.69
N ASP A 311 -9.65 -10.20 -3.64
CA ASP A 311 -10.47 -9.78 -2.49
C ASP A 311 -9.95 -10.31 -1.15
N ALA A 312 -9.52 -11.57 -1.12
CA ALA A 312 -9.15 -12.27 0.11
C ALA A 312 -7.64 -12.40 0.34
N GLY A 313 -6.78 -11.88 -0.57
CA GLY A 313 -5.34 -12.04 -0.41
C GLY A 313 -4.50 -11.70 -1.64
N VAL A 314 -3.21 -12.02 -1.55
CA VAL A 314 -2.24 -11.86 -2.64
C VAL A 314 -2.07 -13.17 -3.40
N VAL A 315 -1.86 -13.07 -4.70
CA VAL A 315 -1.60 -14.21 -5.61
C VAL A 315 -0.15 -14.16 -6.06
N GLY A 316 0.63 -15.15 -5.69
CA GLY A 316 1.97 -15.38 -6.22
C GLY A 316 1.93 -16.22 -7.50
N SER A 317 1.20 -17.32 -7.48
CA SER A 317 0.92 -18.13 -8.67
C SER A 317 -0.58 -18.40 -8.78
N SER A 318 -1.15 -18.16 -9.97
CA SER A 318 -2.58 -18.31 -10.19
C SER A 318 -3.04 -19.73 -9.86
N LEU A 319 -4.30 -19.85 -9.44
CA LEU A 319 -4.99 -21.13 -9.39
C LEU A 319 -4.93 -21.80 -10.76
N THR A 320 -4.47 -23.04 -10.77
CA THR A 320 -4.56 -23.92 -11.95
C THR A 320 -5.31 -25.18 -11.61
N VAL A 321 -5.97 -25.74 -12.62
CA VAL A 321 -6.75 -26.98 -12.49
C VAL A 321 -6.32 -27.94 -13.60
N SER A 322 -5.82 -29.09 -13.23
CA SER A 322 -5.47 -30.17 -14.16
C SER A 322 -6.29 -31.43 -13.87
N SER A 323 -6.75 -32.12 -14.91
CA SER A 323 -7.44 -33.39 -14.74
C SER A 323 -6.47 -34.50 -14.31
N THR A 324 -6.93 -35.39 -13.41
CA THR A 324 -6.22 -36.58 -12.97
C THR A 324 -7.11 -37.82 -13.26
N ASP A 325 -6.57 -39.00 -13.06
CA ASP A 325 -7.36 -40.26 -13.23
C ASP A 325 -8.52 -40.37 -12.22
N SER A 326 -8.37 -39.69 -11.05
CA SER A 326 -9.32 -39.76 -9.94
C SER A 326 -10.18 -38.50 -9.76
N GLY A 327 -9.89 -37.40 -10.51
CA GLY A 327 -10.60 -36.14 -10.37
C GLY A 327 -9.82 -34.96 -10.95
N ILE A 328 -9.57 -33.93 -10.14
CA ILE A 328 -8.78 -32.74 -10.52
C ILE A 328 -7.70 -32.44 -9.48
N LEU A 329 -6.57 -31.93 -9.91
CA LEU A 329 -5.53 -31.37 -9.08
C LEU A 329 -5.59 -29.84 -9.12
N LEU A 330 -5.76 -29.20 -7.97
CA LEU A 330 -5.65 -27.76 -7.76
C LEU A 330 -4.23 -27.40 -7.35
N THR A 331 -3.61 -26.41 -8.00
CA THR A 331 -2.33 -25.85 -7.57
C THR A 331 -2.35 -24.32 -7.65
N GLY A 332 -1.57 -23.66 -6.79
CA GLY A 332 -1.41 -22.20 -6.76
C GLY A 332 -0.58 -21.77 -5.55
N ILE A 333 -0.15 -20.50 -5.54
CA ILE A 333 0.59 -19.91 -4.42
C ILE A 333 -0.11 -18.62 -4.00
N PHE A 334 -0.44 -18.50 -2.71
CA PHE A 334 -1.24 -17.42 -2.18
C PHE A 334 -0.70 -16.93 -0.83
N GLY A 335 -1.02 -15.69 -0.48
CA GLY A 335 -1.10 -15.20 0.89
C GLY A 335 -2.55 -14.76 1.17
N VAL A 336 -2.99 -14.77 2.41
CA VAL A 336 -4.36 -14.38 2.78
C VAL A 336 -4.34 -13.20 3.76
N PHE A 337 -5.44 -12.45 3.81
CA PHE A 337 -5.57 -11.28 4.69
C PHE A 337 -6.08 -11.62 6.09
N VAL A 338 -6.87 -12.68 6.20
CA VAL A 338 -7.42 -13.12 7.47
C VAL A 338 -7.20 -14.61 7.67
N PRO A 339 -7.11 -15.11 8.92
CA PRO A 339 -7.07 -16.54 9.17
C PRO A 339 -8.43 -17.16 8.90
N GLY A 340 -8.41 -18.35 8.29
CA GLY A 340 -9.65 -19.03 7.93
C GLY A 340 -9.41 -20.38 7.30
N LYS A 341 -10.26 -20.73 6.35
CA LYS A 341 -10.22 -21.98 5.60
C LYS A 341 -10.48 -21.74 4.12
N LEU A 342 -9.69 -22.34 3.26
CA LEU A 342 -9.96 -22.33 1.82
C LEU A 342 -11.18 -23.20 1.49
N GLU A 343 -11.97 -22.74 0.53
CA GLU A 343 -13.12 -23.44 -0.04
C GLU A 343 -13.03 -23.43 -1.56
N ALA A 344 -13.10 -24.59 -2.19
CA ALA A 344 -13.24 -24.72 -3.63
C ALA A 344 -14.72 -24.77 -4.00
N ARG A 345 -15.18 -23.84 -4.81
CA ARG A 345 -16.54 -23.81 -5.37
C ARG A 345 -16.54 -24.30 -6.80
N LEU A 346 -17.33 -25.31 -7.06
CA LEU A 346 -17.40 -26.00 -8.34
C LEU A 346 -18.60 -25.53 -9.15
N PHE A 347 -18.38 -25.30 -10.42
CA PHE A 347 -19.41 -24.84 -11.36
C PHE A 347 -19.42 -25.69 -12.64
N ASP A 348 -20.60 -25.86 -13.23
CA ASP A 348 -20.75 -26.47 -14.52
C ASP A 348 -20.36 -25.50 -15.67
N ARG A 349 -20.51 -25.98 -16.93
CA ARG A 349 -20.22 -25.18 -18.14
C ARG A 349 -21.14 -23.97 -18.32
N HIS A 350 -22.29 -23.96 -17.65
CA HIS A 350 -23.28 -22.87 -17.71
C HIS A 350 -23.13 -21.88 -16.55
N GLY A 351 -22.18 -22.15 -15.65
CA GLY A 351 -21.95 -21.33 -14.45
C GLY A 351 -22.86 -21.69 -13.28
N ALA A 352 -23.64 -22.75 -13.35
CA ALA A 352 -24.46 -23.21 -12.24
C ALA A 352 -23.59 -23.87 -11.16
N PRO A 353 -23.82 -23.55 -9.86
CA PRO A 353 -23.04 -24.13 -8.77
C PRO A 353 -23.36 -25.64 -8.63
N ILE A 354 -22.31 -26.44 -8.41
CA ILE A 354 -22.39 -27.88 -8.22
C ILE A 354 -22.17 -28.26 -6.76
N ALA A 355 -21.09 -27.78 -6.18
CA ALA A 355 -20.68 -28.08 -4.80
C ALA A 355 -19.68 -27.08 -4.24
N ASN A 356 -19.63 -27.00 -2.91
CA ASN A 356 -18.60 -26.33 -2.17
C ASN A 356 -17.79 -27.39 -1.39
N ILE A 357 -16.47 -27.37 -1.55
CA ILE A 357 -15.56 -28.34 -0.94
C ILE A 357 -14.60 -27.58 -0.01
N PRO A 358 -14.73 -27.77 1.31
CA PRO A 358 -13.75 -27.21 2.24
C PRO A 358 -12.38 -27.86 2.02
N LEU A 359 -11.34 -27.03 2.00
CA LEU A 359 -9.95 -27.48 1.84
C LEU A 359 -9.18 -27.41 3.16
N GLN A 360 -8.04 -26.73 3.17
CA GLN A 360 -7.15 -26.61 4.32
C GLN A 360 -7.38 -25.31 5.10
N PRO A 361 -7.07 -25.29 6.42
CA PRO A 361 -6.96 -24.04 7.16
C PRO A 361 -5.77 -23.22 6.64
N VAL A 362 -5.87 -21.89 6.76
CA VAL A 362 -4.86 -20.94 6.27
C VAL A 362 -4.76 -19.72 7.19
N SER A 363 -3.61 -19.07 7.14
CA SER A 363 -3.34 -17.89 7.97
C SER A 363 -2.46 -16.88 7.22
N PRO A 364 -2.58 -15.57 7.48
CA PRO A 364 -1.65 -14.56 6.98
C PRO A 364 -0.19 -14.81 7.38
N ALA A 365 0.03 -15.63 8.40
CA ALA A 365 1.35 -15.95 8.93
C ALA A 365 2.17 -16.92 8.06
N GLU A 366 1.60 -17.47 7.01
CA GLU A 366 2.24 -18.49 6.17
C GLU A 366 1.98 -18.27 4.68
N VAL A 367 2.93 -18.72 3.86
CA VAL A 367 2.73 -18.84 2.42
C VAL A 367 1.89 -20.08 2.14
N ILE A 368 0.84 -19.94 1.35
CA ILE A 368 -0.05 -21.05 1.01
C ILE A 368 0.39 -21.64 -0.32
N GLU A 369 1.07 -22.78 -0.27
CA GLU A 369 1.37 -23.60 -1.43
C GLU A 369 0.22 -24.61 -1.63
N LEU A 370 -0.81 -24.23 -2.37
CA LEU A 370 -1.95 -25.11 -2.62
C LEU A 370 -1.54 -26.22 -3.58
N ARG A 371 -1.74 -27.48 -3.16
CA ARG A 371 -1.62 -28.68 -3.98
C ARG A 371 -2.59 -29.73 -3.45
N VAL A 372 -3.80 -29.75 -3.99
CA VAL A 372 -4.88 -30.62 -3.48
C VAL A 372 -5.55 -31.35 -4.63
N GLU A 373 -5.69 -32.67 -4.52
CA GLU A 373 -6.45 -33.48 -5.43
C GLU A 373 -7.90 -33.63 -4.93
N LEU A 374 -8.87 -33.38 -5.78
CA LEU A 374 -10.30 -33.42 -5.46
C LEU A 374 -11.02 -34.39 -6.38
N LYS A 375 -11.87 -35.22 -5.77
CA LYS A 375 -12.90 -35.94 -6.50
C LYS A 375 -14.05 -35.01 -6.79
N VAL A 376 -14.34 -34.75 -8.05
CA VAL A 376 -15.37 -33.82 -8.50
C VAL A 376 -16.34 -34.46 -9.45
N PRO A 377 -17.60 -34.00 -9.51
CA PRO A 377 -18.58 -34.43 -10.51
C PRO A 377 -18.06 -34.19 -11.93
N ALA A 378 -18.37 -35.11 -12.85
CA ALA A 378 -17.89 -35.07 -14.25
C ALA A 378 -18.29 -33.78 -15.01
N GLN A 379 -19.39 -33.15 -14.63
CA GLN A 379 -19.87 -31.89 -15.21
C GLN A 379 -19.12 -30.66 -14.72
N THR A 380 -18.16 -30.78 -13.81
CA THR A 380 -17.36 -29.64 -13.28
C THR A 380 -16.52 -29.04 -14.42
N ALA A 381 -16.74 -27.76 -14.71
CA ALA A 381 -16.05 -27.03 -15.78
C ALA A 381 -15.20 -25.87 -15.27
N ARG A 382 -15.47 -25.37 -14.05
CA ARG A 382 -14.77 -24.24 -13.44
C ARG A 382 -14.69 -24.44 -11.94
N VAL A 383 -13.59 -23.95 -11.36
CA VAL A 383 -13.36 -23.91 -9.92
C VAL A 383 -13.01 -22.49 -9.53
N SER A 384 -13.65 -21.93 -8.51
CA SER A 384 -13.18 -20.73 -7.80
C SER A 384 -12.73 -21.10 -6.40
N LEU A 385 -11.65 -20.44 -5.95
CA LEU A 385 -11.06 -20.62 -4.63
C LEU A 385 -11.44 -19.41 -3.77
N HIS A 386 -12.11 -19.65 -2.67
CA HIS A 386 -12.56 -18.63 -1.71
C HIS A 386 -11.90 -18.82 -0.35
N LEU A 387 -11.84 -17.75 0.42
CA LEU A 387 -11.46 -17.77 1.82
C LEU A 387 -12.70 -17.61 2.70
N MET A 388 -12.93 -18.58 3.55
CA MET A 388 -13.94 -18.52 4.61
C MET A 388 -13.25 -18.19 5.92
N ASP A 389 -13.69 -17.15 6.64
CA ASP A 389 -13.14 -16.83 7.96
C ASP A 389 -13.51 -17.89 9.03
N GLN A 390 -13.04 -17.69 10.25
CA GLN A 390 -13.31 -18.61 11.36
C GLN A 390 -14.78 -18.65 11.77
N GLN A 391 -15.58 -17.66 11.41
CA GLN A 391 -17.02 -17.58 11.63
C GLN A 391 -17.82 -18.18 10.47
N GLY A 392 -17.16 -18.53 9.36
CA GLY A 392 -17.77 -19.08 8.15
C GLY A 392 -18.29 -18.01 7.18
N ASN A 393 -17.90 -16.76 7.33
CA ASN A 393 -18.20 -15.70 6.37
C ASN A 393 -17.23 -15.78 5.17
N ASP A 394 -17.75 -15.57 3.99
CA ASP A 394 -16.95 -15.48 2.76
C ASP A 394 -16.17 -14.15 2.72
N GLN A 395 -14.87 -14.25 2.71
CA GLN A 395 -13.95 -13.10 2.65
C GLN A 395 -13.57 -12.73 1.21
N GLY A 396 -14.07 -13.50 0.23
CA GLY A 396 -13.88 -13.22 -1.18
C GLY A 396 -13.01 -14.22 -1.93
N LEU A 397 -12.73 -13.88 -3.17
CA LEU A 397 -12.05 -14.69 -4.14
C LEU A 397 -10.52 -14.61 -3.98
N LEU A 398 -9.84 -15.77 -4.10
CA LEU A 398 -8.37 -15.87 -4.24
C LEU A 398 -7.94 -16.26 -5.66
N GLY A 399 -8.83 -16.90 -6.42
CA GLY A 399 -8.53 -17.29 -7.79
C GLY A 399 -9.61 -18.13 -8.44
N GLU A 400 -9.58 -18.14 -9.74
CA GLU A 400 -10.52 -18.93 -10.56
C GLU A 400 -9.77 -19.61 -11.70
N ALA A 401 -10.16 -20.85 -12.02
CA ALA A 401 -9.61 -21.60 -13.15
C ALA A 401 -10.66 -22.51 -13.81
N ARG A 402 -10.49 -22.72 -15.11
CA ARG A 402 -11.28 -23.69 -15.86
C ARG A 402 -10.65 -25.07 -15.77
N VAL A 403 -11.49 -26.10 -15.69
CA VAL A 403 -11.05 -27.48 -15.80
C VAL A 403 -10.72 -27.74 -17.26
N THR A 404 -9.44 -27.88 -17.58
CA THR A 404 -9.02 -28.29 -18.93
C THR A 404 -9.20 -29.79 -19.06
N ALA A 405 -10.04 -30.20 -20.01
CA ALA A 405 -10.07 -31.61 -20.38
C ALA A 405 -8.68 -32.01 -20.91
N THR A 406 -8.04 -33.00 -20.30
CA THR A 406 -6.96 -33.71 -20.97
C THR A 406 -7.55 -34.29 -22.24
N ASP A 407 -6.97 -33.99 -23.41
CA ASP A 407 -7.25 -34.73 -24.64
C ASP A 407 -7.06 -36.22 -24.34
N ARG A 408 -8.13 -36.90 -24.09
CA ARG A 408 -8.13 -38.35 -24.13
C ARG A 408 -8.02 -38.72 -25.61
N SER A 409 -6.77 -38.69 -26.12
CA SER A 409 -6.49 -39.37 -27.38
C SER A 409 -6.77 -40.82 -27.14
N SER A 410 -7.89 -41.28 -27.71
CA SER A 410 -8.29 -42.65 -27.87
C SER A 410 -7.23 -43.49 -28.60
#